data_9b36db88324b399e613fca995fea2e1b
#
_entry.id   9b36db88324b399e613fca995fea2e1b
#
_cell.length_a   1.000
_cell.length_b   1.000
_cell.length_c   1.000
_cell.angle_alpha   90.00
_cell.angle_beta   90.00
_cell.angle_gamma   90.00
#
_symmetry.space_group_name_H-M   'P 1'
#
loop_
_entity.id
_entity.type
_entity.pdbx_description
1 polymer ?
#
loop_
_entity_poly.entity_id
_entity_poly.type
_entity_poly.pdbx_seq_one_letter_code
_entity_poly.pdbx_strand_id
1 'polypeptide(L)'
;AGAVVTVISSPGQIGMVKDVDHDHDPDELKPLFKEVQIILAEGYKRQNRPKLEIFRPEIREEPFCAGDDALIGLISDVSVDLGVPRFSLDDAEGVAEFLISYFKLLPECRRDDRCNALNVLTSKGLKNAV
;
A
#
# COMPACT_ATOMS: atom_id res chain seq x y z
N ALA A 1 8.59 -23.78 23.24
CA ALA A 1 8.89 -22.43 23.74
C ALA A 1 9.35 -21.59 22.56
N GLY A 2 8.47 -20.72 22.03
CA GLY A 2 8.77 -19.83 20.92
C GLY A 2 9.50 -18.55 21.37
N ALA A 3 10.31 -17.98 20.50
CA ALA A 3 10.86 -16.65 20.73
C ALA A 3 9.75 -15.61 20.50
N VAL A 4 9.60 -14.67 21.42
CA VAL A 4 8.64 -13.56 21.30
C VAL A 4 9.04 -12.60 20.17
N VAL A 5 10.35 -12.50 19.93
CA VAL A 5 10.91 -11.70 18.82
C VAL A 5 12.03 -12.50 18.17
N THR A 6 11.99 -12.57 16.85
CA THR A 6 13.07 -13.13 16.03
C THR A 6 13.59 -12.06 15.09
N VAL A 7 14.91 -11.89 15.03
CA VAL A 7 15.57 -10.93 14.15
C VAL A 7 16.58 -11.66 13.28
N ILE A 8 16.52 -11.42 11.97
CA ILE A 8 17.52 -11.85 10.99
C ILE A 8 18.19 -10.59 10.45
N SER A 9 19.50 -10.52 10.51
CA SER A 9 20.28 -9.38 10.03
C SER A 9 21.33 -9.80 9.02
N SER A 10 21.52 -8.99 7.99
CA SER A 10 22.57 -9.05 6.99
C SER A 10 23.20 -7.66 6.82
N PRO A 11 24.30 -7.50 6.07
CA PRO A 11 24.92 -6.19 5.85
C PRO A 11 24.00 -5.12 5.24
N GLY A 12 22.94 -5.52 4.53
CA GLY A 12 22.04 -4.60 3.83
C GLY A 12 20.58 -4.66 4.26
N GLN A 13 20.19 -5.64 5.10
CA GLN A 13 18.78 -5.88 5.42
C GLN A 13 18.59 -6.41 6.83
N ILE A 14 17.48 -6.03 7.44
CA ILE A 14 16.98 -6.60 8.70
C ILE A 14 15.56 -7.10 8.47
N GLY A 15 15.30 -8.34 8.87
CA GLY A 15 13.94 -8.90 9.00
C GLY A 15 13.62 -9.12 10.47
N MET A 16 12.42 -8.76 10.89
CA MET A 16 11.96 -8.97 12.26
C MET A 16 10.56 -9.59 12.25
N VAL A 17 10.37 -10.61 13.07
CA VAL A 17 9.06 -11.19 13.38
C VAL A 17 8.86 -11.07 14.88
N LYS A 18 7.72 -10.52 15.28
CA LYS A 18 7.36 -10.32 16.69
C LYS A 18 5.96 -10.83 16.91
N ASP A 19 5.77 -11.57 17.99
CA ASP A 19 4.44 -11.94 18.45
C ASP A 19 3.70 -10.69 18.93
N VAL A 20 2.42 -10.60 18.55
CA VAL A 20 1.54 -9.47 18.92
C VAL A 20 0.24 -10.03 19.48
N ASP A 21 -0.47 -9.22 20.24
CA ASP A 21 -1.71 -9.57 20.93
C ASP A 21 -2.97 -9.09 20.20
N HIS A 22 -2.81 -8.29 19.14
CA HIS A 22 -3.90 -7.80 18.30
C HIS A 22 -3.44 -7.53 16.86
N ASP A 23 -4.39 -7.32 15.96
CA ASP A 23 -4.16 -6.91 14.59
C ASP A 23 -3.92 -5.39 14.54
N HIS A 24 -2.67 -4.98 14.29
CA HIS A 24 -2.25 -3.59 14.36
C HIS A 24 -2.88 -2.74 13.24
N ASP A 25 -3.39 -1.56 13.62
CA ASP A 25 -3.73 -0.52 12.66
C ASP A 25 -2.44 0.03 12.00
N PRO A 26 -2.48 0.43 10.70
CA PRO A 26 -1.33 1.06 10.05
C PRO A 26 -0.73 2.25 10.80
N ASP A 27 -1.53 3.01 11.57
CA ASP A 27 -1.02 4.11 12.38
C ASP A 27 -0.12 3.65 13.52
N GLU A 28 -0.41 2.49 14.10
CA GLU A 28 0.42 1.89 15.16
C GLU A 28 1.76 1.40 14.62
N LEU A 29 1.81 1.07 13.32
CA LEU A 29 3.03 0.61 12.65
C LEU A 29 3.89 1.77 12.12
N LYS A 30 3.34 2.98 11.97
CA LYS A 30 4.09 4.16 11.48
C LYS A 30 5.44 4.40 12.16
N PRO A 31 5.60 4.24 13.49
CA PRO A 31 6.88 4.43 14.14
C PRO A 31 8.00 3.54 13.64
N LEU A 32 7.68 2.42 12.98
CA LEU A 32 8.65 1.51 12.38
C LEU A 32 9.21 2.03 11.05
N PHE A 33 8.55 3.04 10.43
CA PHE A 33 8.84 3.52 9.07
C PHE A 33 9.30 4.99 9.10
N LYS A 34 10.34 5.31 9.84
CA LYS A 34 10.76 6.69 10.10
C LYS A 34 11.37 7.42 8.89
N GLU A 35 11.81 6.69 7.86
CA GLU A 35 12.58 7.24 6.74
C GLU A 35 11.90 7.04 5.38
N VAL A 36 10.57 6.90 5.38
CA VAL A 36 9.80 6.69 4.15
C VAL A 36 8.74 7.78 3.99
N GLN A 37 8.41 8.15 2.77
CA GLN A 37 7.37 9.12 2.45
C GLN A 37 6.00 8.46 2.25
N ILE A 38 5.98 7.18 1.89
CA ILE A 38 4.76 6.42 1.64
C ILE A 38 4.88 5.01 2.21
N ILE A 39 3.81 4.52 2.79
CA ILE A 39 3.64 3.12 3.19
C ILE A 39 2.57 2.51 2.31
N LEU A 40 2.89 1.42 1.64
CA LEU A 40 1.91 0.59 0.94
C LEU A 40 1.50 -0.54 1.89
N ALA A 41 0.22 -0.57 2.26
CA ALA A 41 -0.33 -1.59 3.13
C ALA A 41 -1.33 -2.45 2.36
N GLU A 42 -1.20 -3.77 2.46
CA GLU A 42 -2.14 -4.72 1.92
C GLU A 42 -3.10 -5.23 3.00
N GLY A 43 -4.36 -5.42 2.64
CA GLY A 43 -5.34 -6.11 3.49
C GLY A 43 -6.24 -5.22 4.33
N TYR A 44 -5.91 -3.99 4.61
CA TYR A 44 -6.67 -3.06 5.48
C TYR A 44 -7.94 -2.51 4.82
N LYS A 45 -8.86 -3.40 4.44
CA LYS A 45 -10.03 -3.14 3.58
C LYS A 45 -11.04 -2.16 4.16
N ARG A 46 -11.13 -2.10 5.49
CA ARG A 46 -12.17 -1.33 6.22
C ARG A 46 -11.71 0.04 6.67
N GLN A 47 -10.43 0.33 6.48
CA GLN A 47 -9.86 1.61 6.88
C GLN A 47 -10.29 2.72 5.91
N ASN A 48 -10.66 3.88 6.43
CA ASN A 48 -10.96 5.06 5.62
C ASN A 48 -9.65 5.78 5.23
N ARG A 49 -8.91 5.16 4.28
CA ARG A 49 -7.62 5.66 3.77
C ARG A 49 -7.60 5.58 2.26
N PRO A 50 -6.80 6.41 1.59
CA PRO A 50 -6.63 6.32 0.14
C PRO A 50 -6.35 4.88 -0.29
N LYS A 51 -7.07 4.39 -1.30
CA LYS A 51 -6.99 3.01 -1.79
C LYS A 51 -6.75 2.96 -3.28
N LEU A 52 -5.86 2.05 -3.70
CA LEU A 52 -5.83 1.53 -5.06
C LEU A 52 -6.49 0.16 -5.06
N GLU A 53 -7.40 -0.08 -5.99
CA GLU A 53 -7.97 -1.42 -6.19
C GLU A 53 -7.33 -2.05 -7.42
N ILE A 54 -6.85 -3.30 -7.27
CA ILE A 54 -6.49 -4.17 -8.39
C ILE A 54 -7.73 -5.01 -8.70
N PHE A 55 -8.32 -4.78 -9.85
CA PHE A 55 -9.51 -5.47 -10.30
C PHE A 55 -9.20 -6.40 -11.48
N ARG A 56 -9.60 -7.65 -11.33
CA ARG A 56 -9.52 -8.70 -12.35
C ARG A 56 -10.87 -9.38 -12.47
N PRO A 57 -11.52 -9.30 -13.64
CA PRO A 57 -12.87 -9.88 -13.85
C PRO A 57 -12.90 -11.40 -13.68
N GLU A 58 -11.77 -12.09 -13.91
CA GLU A 58 -11.66 -13.54 -13.72
C GLU A 58 -11.77 -13.96 -12.25
N ILE A 59 -11.49 -13.03 -11.33
CA ILE A 59 -11.53 -13.29 -9.89
C ILE A 59 -12.85 -12.82 -9.29
N ARG A 60 -13.47 -11.80 -9.89
CA ARG A 60 -14.62 -11.11 -9.33
C ARG A 60 -15.42 -10.41 -10.43
N GLU A 61 -16.74 -10.42 -10.32
CA GLU A 61 -17.63 -9.80 -11.30
C GLU A 61 -17.61 -8.27 -11.25
N GLU A 62 -17.46 -7.69 -10.05
CA GLU A 62 -17.48 -6.24 -9.83
C GLU A 62 -16.31 -5.79 -8.92
N PRO A 63 -15.80 -4.54 -9.11
CA PRO A 63 -14.86 -3.96 -8.19
C PRO A 63 -15.42 -3.85 -6.77
N PHE A 64 -14.60 -4.15 -5.79
CA PHE A 64 -15.01 -4.16 -4.39
C PHE A 64 -15.18 -2.75 -3.81
N CYS A 65 -14.38 -1.79 -4.28
CA CYS A 65 -14.42 -0.40 -3.80
C CYS A 65 -15.32 0.50 -4.64
N ALA A 66 -16.22 -0.07 -5.45
CA ALA A 66 -17.23 0.72 -6.17
C ALA A 66 -18.06 1.52 -5.14
N GLY A 67 -18.05 2.85 -5.27
CA GLY A 67 -18.73 3.76 -4.34
C GLY A 67 -18.01 4.03 -3.01
N ASP A 68 -16.74 3.61 -2.87
CA ASP A 68 -15.90 3.97 -1.71
C ASP A 68 -15.18 5.30 -2.00
N ASP A 69 -15.51 6.35 -1.26
CA ASP A 69 -14.91 7.69 -1.41
C ASP A 69 -13.38 7.70 -1.17
N ALA A 70 -12.85 6.66 -0.53
CA ALA A 70 -11.42 6.50 -0.33
C ALA A 70 -10.70 5.83 -1.52
N LEU A 71 -11.44 5.37 -2.55
CA LEU A 71 -10.84 4.86 -3.78
C LEU A 71 -10.22 6.03 -4.56
N ILE A 72 -8.92 5.95 -4.83
CA ILE A 72 -8.19 6.98 -5.58
C ILE A 72 -7.74 6.55 -6.96
N GLY A 73 -7.78 5.25 -7.26
CA GLY A 73 -7.43 4.71 -8.57
C GLY A 73 -7.74 3.23 -8.69
N LEU A 74 -7.96 2.81 -9.94
CA LEU A 74 -8.24 1.43 -10.33
C LEU A 74 -7.10 0.90 -11.20
N ILE A 75 -6.59 -0.28 -10.88
CA ILE A 75 -5.60 -0.99 -11.68
C ILE A 75 -6.31 -2.19 -12.32
N SER A 76 -6.54 -2.11 -13.63
CA SER A 76 -7.30 -3.13 -14.37
C SER A 76 -7.12 -2.98 -15.88
N ASP A 77 -7.09 -4.11 -16.58
CA ASP A 77 -7.07 -4.12 -18.07
C ASP A 77 -8.48 -3.96 -18.66
N VAL A 78 -9.52 -4.14 -17.85
CA VAL A 78 -10.90 -3.89 -18.31
C VAL A 78 -11.36 -2.49 -17.97
N SER A 79 -12.19 -1.92 -18.84
CA SER A 79 -12.73 -0.58 -18.64
C SER A 79 -13.92 -0.66 -17.69
N VAL A 80 -13.72 -0.10 -16.49
CA VAL A 80 -14.80 0.14 -15.51
C VAL A 80 -14.73 1.61 -15.11
N ASP A 81 -15.84 2.31 -15.26
CA ASP A 81 -15.91 3.72 -14.85
C ASP A 81 -16.34 3.82 -13.38
N LEU A 82 -15.38 4.17 -12.55
CA LEU A 82 -15.59 4.45 -11.12
C LEU A 82 -15.31 5.92 -10.75
N GLY A 83 -15.16 6.80 -11.75
CA GLY A 83 -14.84 8.20 -11.51
C GLY A 83 -13.42 8.46 -11.01
N VAL A 84 -12.53 7.46 -11.07
CA VAL A 84 -11.12 7.55 -10.65
C VAL A 84 -10.18 7.18 -11.80
N PRO A 85 -8.91 7.62 -11.80
CA PRO A 85 -7.92 7.21 -12.78
C PRO A 85 -7.79 5.69 -12.86
N ARG A 86 -7.61 5.18 -14.09
CA ARG A 86 -7.39 3.76 -14.35
C ARG A 86 -6.02 3.52 -14.97
N PHE A 87 -5.36 2.48 -14.50
CA PHE A 87 -4.04 2.01 -14.97
C PHE A 87 -4.17 0.56 -15.43
N SER A 88 -3.35 0.14 -16.39
CA SER A 88 -3.27 -1.28 -16.74
C SER A 88 -2.55 -2.08 -15.64
N LEU A 89 -2.71 -3.42 -15.64
CA LEU A 89 -2.08 -4.29 -14.64
C LEU A 89 -0.55 -4.22 -14.68
N ASP A 90 0.03 -3.91 -15.83
CA ASP A 90 1.48 -3.83 -16.03
C ASP A 90 2.03 -2.39 -15.95
N ASP A 91 1.18 -1.38 -15.72
CA ASP A 91 1.57 0.03 -15.68
C ASP A 91 2.03 0.48 -14.29
N ALA A 92 3.08 -0.16 -13.78
CA ALA A 92 3.64 0.20 -12.47
C ALA A 92 4.23 1.62 -12.45
N GLU A 93 4.77 2.09 -13.58
CA GLU A 93 5.35 3.44 -13.70
C GLU A 93 4.26 4.52 -13.62
N GLY A 94 3.17 4.37 -14.37
CA GLY A 94 2.03 5.29 -14.31
C GLY A 94 1.38 5.34 -12.93
N VAL A 95 1.27 4.20 -12.25
CA VAL A 95 0.80 4.14 -10.86
C VAL A 95 1.75 4.90 -9.92
N ALA A 96 3.07 4.72 -10.08
CA ALA A 96 4.06 5.41 -9.25
C ALA A 96 4.02 6.92 -9.46
N GLU A 97 3.97 7.40 -10.70
CA GLU A 97 3.84 8.83 -11.04
C GLU A 97 2.54 9.43 -10.47
N PHE A 98 1.44 8.71 -10.60
CA PHE A 98 0.17 9.11 -10.00
C PHE A 98 0.29 9.28 -8.48
N LEU A 99 0.88 8.31 -7.76
CA LEU A 99 1.05 8.37 -6.31
C LEU A 99 1.96 9.51 -5.88
N ILE A 100 3.07 9.73 -6.60
CA ILE A 100 3.99 10.85 -6.38
C ILE A 100 3.23 12.19 -6.48
N SER A 101 2.42 12.35 -7.51
CA SER A 101 1.62 13.55 -7.74
C SER A 101 0.51 13.70 -6.69
N TYR A 102 -0.24 12.63 -6.43
CA TYR A 102 -1.39 12.63 -5.52
C TYR A 102 -0.98 12.99 -4.08
N PHE A 103 0.10 12.38 -3.59
CA PHE A 103 0.63 12.63 -2.25
C PHE A 103 1.66 13.76 -2.19
N LYS A 104 1.99 14.39 -3.32
CA LYS A 104 3.02 15.45 -3.43
C LYS A 104 4.35 14.99 -2.82
N LEU A 105 4.75 13.75 -3.16
CA LEU A 105 5.99 13.20 -2.67
C LEU A 105 7.17 13.95 -3.27
N LEU A 106 8.23 14.14 -2.49
CA LEU A 106 9.44 14.79 -2.96
C LEU A 106 10.22 13.83 -3.88
N PRO A 107 10.73 14.30 -5.04
CA PRO A 107 11.44 13.44 -6.00
C PRO A 107 12.71 12.80 -5.44
N GLU A 108 13.31 13.39 -4.43
CA GLU A 108 14.51 12.90 -3.75
C GLU A 108 14.38 13.07 -2.24
N CYS A 109 13.99 12.02 -1.55
CA CYS A 109 14.22 11.92 -0.12
C CYS A 109 15.61 11.30 0.08
N ARG A 110 16.67 12.14 0.17
CA ARG A 110 17.97 11.67 0.66
C ARG A 110 17.80 11.29 2.12
N ARG A 111 18.52 10.27 2.57
CA ARG A 111 18.44 9.73 3.96
C ARG A 111 18.64 10.78 5.05
N ASP A 112 19.15 11.96 4.71
CA ASP A 112 19.42 13.07 5.64
C ASP A 112 18.28 14.10 5.73
N ASP A 113 17.29 14.06 4.81
CA ASP A 113 16.15 14.96 4.84
C ASP A 113 15.03 14.32 5.68
N ARG A 114 14.63 15.01 6.74
CA ARG A 114 13.51 14.58 7.60
C ARG A 114 12.21 14.66 6.82
N CYS A 115 11.82 13.57 6.20
CA CYS A 115 10.53 13.42 5.55
C CYS A 115 9.43 13.37 6.61
N ASN A 116 8.79 14.50 6.89
CA ASN A 116 7.78 14.62 7.95
C ASN A 116 6.35 14.22 7.52
N ALA A 117 6.11 13.86 6.26
CA ALA A 117 4.80 13.47 5.78
C ALA A 117 4.78 11.97 5.44
N LEU A 118 4.20 11.17 6.32
CA LEU A 118 4.00 9.75 6.08
C LEU A 118 2.59 9.50 5.56
N ASN A 119 2.48 9.08 4.32
CA ASN A 119 1.22 8.71 3.69
C ASN A 119 1.05 7.19 3.72
N VAL A 120 -0.13 6.72 4.13
CA VAL A 120 -0.47 5.29 4.13
C VAL A 120 -1.47 5.04 3.01
N LEU A 121 -1.08 4.22 2.06
CA LEU A 121 -1.92 3.73 0.98
C LEU A 121 -2.26 2.27 1.24
N THR A 122 -3.52 1.90 1.06
CA THR A 122 -3.94 0.50 1.15
C THR A 122 -4.23 -0.06 -0.24
N SER A 123 -3.71 -1.24 -0.55
CA SER A 123 -4.01 -1.97 -1.76
C SER A 123 -5.03 -3.07 -1.51
N LYS A 124 -5.81 -3.38 -2.52
CA LYS A 124 -6.81 -4.44 -2.49
C LYS A 124 -6.69 -5.31 -3.74
N GLY A 125 -6.51 -6.60 -3.57
CA GLY A 125 -6.61 -7.53 -4.71
C GLY A 125 -5.52 -8.58 -4.87
N LEU A 126 -4.44 -8.56 -4.10
CA LEU A 126 -3.48 -9.67 -4.11
C LEU A 126 -3.93 -10.76 -3.12
N LYS A 127 -4.84 -11.63 -3.56
CA LYS A 127 -4.90 -12.99 -3.01
C LYS A 127 -4.42 -13.94 -4.11
N ASN A 128 -3.31 -14.61 -3.79
CA ASN A 128 -2.71 -15.76 -4.48
C ASN A 128 -1.97 -15.45 -5.78
N ALA A 129 -0.71 -15.03 -5.62
CA ALA A 129 0.36 -15.47 -6.49
C ALA A 129 1.28 -16.34 -5.63
N VAL A 130 1.05 -17.65 -5.65
CA VAL A 130 2.04 -18.71 -5.48
C VAL A 130 1.77 -19.67 -6.59
#